data_16c5af1b1d7d01e7276619d615ca6cff
#
_entry.id   16c5af1b1d7d01e7276619d615ca6cff
#
_cell.length_a   1.000
_cell.length_b   1.000
_cell.length_c   1.000
_cell.angle_alpha   90.00
_cell.angle_beta   90.00
_cell.angle_gamma   90.00
#
_symmetry.space_group_name_H-M   'P 1'
#
loop_
_entity.id
_entity.type
_entity.pdbx_description
1 polymer ?
#
loop_
_entity_poly.entity_id
_entity_poly.type
_entity_poly.pdbx_seq_one_letter_code
_entity_poly.pdbx_strand_id
1 'polypeptide(L)'
;MPVRIRAAFIAAIMLTSAVMVAAPAPAAAAGKVAIIVGPVGTLTGSYRAWADEVAAVATAAGATVAKAYSPNATWANVKAAVNGASVIVYFGHGNGFPNPYGANELTDRTNGWGLNTSTTNGDADSWSAGTLVYCGERVLLGTLTSSDDAARRTWCGGTANDGLSPAPGFTMVYAQAHYAPGFGERYTQSTPLPTLSEAQQRVRNYSMPILRLGGTYLATAYGDADEIVGRVLNQPNTTYGAIFAAGDGYSPSTLTDSAHEDVAGARVWVQRTTISGFHFGQPDYWYAFAGDPNRTPGGGPTTGPEMQRLSGGDRYATAAAVSAASFVPGVAVAYVATGANFPDALAAGAAAAERGGPVLLVTGSNVPASTAAELARLRPGTIKVVGGPSVVSDGVLDTLRGYATSGVAQRLAGANRYATAAAVSADTFAPNGAVAYVATGANFPDALAGVPAAGLAGAPILLTAPDGIPGDTAAELSRLRPGRIVVLGGPGVVSDGVAAGLAGYAVSGNVQRLAGADRYSTSVAVSTGSFATSDTVFIATGTNFPDALGGGPVAGIVPGPLLLVPGGTLPASVAGELLRLDPGRVVVLGGPSVVSEAVVNEIRWLLSD
;
A
#
# COMPACT_ATOMS: atom_id res chain seq x y z
N MET A 1 0.77 -65.12 44.10
CA MET A 1 0.41 -63.67 43.89
C MET A 1 -0.04 -63.54 42.45
N PRO A 2 -1.28 -63.19 42.16
CA PRO A 2 -1.85 -63.41 40.86
C PRO A 2 -1.67 -62.18 39.97
N VAL A 3 -1.21 -62.44 38.71
CA VAL A 3 -1.19 -61.56 37.55
C VAL A 3 -2.64 -61.52 37.02
N ARG A 4 -3.18 -60.26 36.89
CA ARG A 4 -4.47 -60.05 36.24
C ARG A 4 -4.26 -59.77 34.78
N ILE A 5 -4.68 -60.70 33.93
CA ILE A 5 -4.81 -60.55 32.47
C ILE A 5 -6.10 -59.76 32.22
N ARG A 6 -5.99 -58.64 31.51
CA ARG A 6 -7.14 -57.94 30.93
C ARG A 6 -7.26 -58.33 29.45
N ALA A 7 -8.37 -58.98 29.13
CA ALA A 7 -8.77 -59.32 27.78
C ALA A 7 -9.11 -58.05 26.98
N ALA A 8 -8.51 -57.91 25.79
CA ALA A 8 -8.87 -56.91 24.83
C ALA A 8 -10.00 -57.46 23.94
N PHE A 9 -11.14 -56.78 23.92
CA PHE A 9 -12.20 -57.00 22.94
C PHE A 9 -11.83 -56.28 21.66
N ILE A 10 -11.59 -56.99 20.58
CA ILE A 10 -11.47 -56.47 19.22
C ILE A 10 -12.88 -56.43 18.65
N ALA A 11 -13.46 -55.21 18.56
CA ALA A 11 -14.65 -54.95 17.77
C ALA A 11 -14.21 -54.55 16.34
N ALA A 12 -14.43 -55.46 15.38
CA ALA A 12 -14.26 -55.16 13.97
C ALA A 12 -15.39 -54.23 13.51
N ILE A 13 -15.08 -52.95 13.31
CA ILE A 13 -15.96 -52.01 12.62
C ILE A 13 -15.65 -52.12 11.14
N MET A 14 -16.55 -52.69 10.35
CA MET A 14 -16.55 -52.58 8.91
C MET A 14 -16.84 -51.14 8.53
N LEU A 15 -15.80 -50.38 8.14
CA LEU A 15 -15.96 -49.11 7.47
C LEU A 15 -16.39 -49.40 6.02
N THR A 16 -17.66 -49.23 5.71
CA THR A 16 -18.12 -49.04 4.35
C THR A 16 -17.67 -47.61 3.93
N SER A 17 -16.61 -47.54 3.14
CA SER A 17 -16.19 -46.30 2.46
C SER A 17 -17.26 -45.91 1.46
N ALA A 18 -18.21 -45.07 1.90
CA ALA A 18 -19.00 -44.26 0.98
C ALA A 18 -18.04 -43.26 0.33
N VAL A 19 -17.71 -43.49 -0.94
CA VAL A 19 -17.11 -42.46 -1.78
C VAL A 19 -18.14 -41.34 -1.89
N MET A 20 -18.03 -40.33 -1.05
CA MET A 20 -18.69 -39.05 -1.32
C MET A 20 -18.05 -38.47 -2.56
N VAL A 21 -18.71 -38.61 -3.69
CA VAL A 21 -18.47 -37.76 -4.84
C VAL A 21 -18.79 -36.35 -4.34
N ALA A 22 -17.74 -35.57 -4.05
CA ALA A 22 -17.91 -34.17 -3.75
C ALA A 22 -18.66 -33.55 -4.94
N ALA A 23 -19.85 -33.00 -4.67
CA ALA A 23 -20.50 -32.14 -5.66
C ALA A 23 -19.48 -31.09 -6.11
N PRO A 24 -19.37 -30.82 -7.42
CA PRO A 24 -18.48 -29.76 -7.87
C PRO A 24 -18.83 -28.50 -7.06
N ALA A 25 -17.80 -27.88 -6.48
CA ALA A 25 -17.96 -26.60 -5.80
C ALA A 25 -18.71 -25.69 -6.78
N PRO A 26 -19.72 -24.91 -6.34
CA PRO A 26 -20.40 -24.00 -7.22
C PRO A 26 -19.33 -23.14 -7.88
N ALA A 27 -19.34 -23.08 -9.23
CA ALA A 27 -18.46 -22.20 -9.97
C ALA A 27 -18.54 -20.83 -9.31
N ALA A 28 -17.39 -20.26 -8.92
CA ALA A 28 -17.34 -18.93 -8.34
C ALA A 28 -18.16 -18.05 -9.28
N ALA A 29 -19.16 -17.33 -8.75
CA ALA A 29 -20.05 -16.50 -9.57
C ALA A 29 -19.17 -15.62 -10.43
N ALA A 30 -19.28 -15.73 -11.75
CA ALA A 30 -18.48 -14.95 -12.68
C ALA A 30 -18.67 -13.47 -12.30
N GLY A 31 -17.57 -12.78 -12.01
CA GLY A 31 -17.58 -11.44 -11.40
C GLY A 31 -18.26 -10.37 -12.28
N LYS A 32 -18.06 -9.12 -11.97
CA LYS A 32 -18.56 -7.98 -12.75
C LYS A 32 -17.57 -7.63 -13.86
N VAL A 33 -18.07 -7.46 -15.09
CA VAL A 33 -17.32 -6.96 -16.25
C VAL A 33 -17.75 -5.53 -16.54
N ALA A 34 -16.85 -4.57 -16.50
CA ALA A 34 -17.09 -3.20 -16.91
C ALA A 34 -16.58 -2.98 -18.33
N ILE A 35 -17.42 -2.47 -19.22
CA ILE A 35 -17.06 -2.18 -20.61
C ILE A 35 -17.25 -0.71 -20.87
N ILE A 36 -16.17 -0.04 -21.28
CA ILE A 36 -16.12 1.40 -21.54
C ILE A 36 -15.88 1.62 -23.04
N VAL A 37 -16.68 2.45 -23.66
CA VAL A 37 -16.47 2.91 -25.04
C VAL A 37 -16.40 4.43 -25.02
N GLY A 38 -15.19 4.98 -25.15
CA GLY A 38 -14.99 6.42 -25.28
C GLY A 38 -15.45 6.95 -26.65
N PRO A 39 -15.60 8.28 -26.84
CA PRO A 39 -15.92 8.86 -28.13
C PRO A 39 -14.71 8.74 -29.07
N VAL A 40 -14.93 8.24 -30.28
CA VAL A 40 -13.96 8.11 -31.38
C VAL A 40 -14.56 8.58 -32.70
N GLY A 41 -15.39 9.58 -32.64
CA GLY A 41 -16.04 10.18 -33.81
C GLY A 41 -16.87 9.17 -34.59
N THR A 42 -16.66 9.08 -35.90
CA THR A 42 -17.38 8.18 -36.80
C THR A 42 -17.14 6.70 -36.51
N LEU A 43 -16.07 6.33 -35.82
CA LEU A 43 -15.73 4.95 -35.45
C LEU A 43 -16.46 4.48 -34.18
N THR A 44 -17.06 5.38 -33.41
CA THR A 44 -17.72 5.04 -32.14
C THR A 44 -18.79 3.94 -32.29
N GLY A 45 -19.52 3.95 -33.41
CA GLY A 45 -20.51 2.91 -33.73
C GLY A 45 -19.89 1.51 -33.84
N SER A 46 -18.75 1.39 -34.52
CA SER A 46 -18.02 0.13 -34.66
C SER A 46 -17.43 -0.34 -33.31
N TYR A 47 -16.92 0.59 -32.51
CA TYR A 47 -16.38 0.27 -31.18
C TYR A 47 -17.46 -0.22 -30.22
N ARG A 48 -18.68 0.35 -30.31
CA ARG A 48 -19.83 -0.17 -29.56
C ARG A 48 -20.22 -1.58 -30.00
N ALA A 49 -20.16 -1.88 -31.30
CA ALA A 49 -20.48 -3.21 -31.80
C ALA A 49 -19.51 -4.27 -31.26
N TRP A 50 -18.20 -4.02 -31.32
CA TRP A 50 -17.17 -4.90 -30.73
C TRP A 50 -17.31 -5.02 -29.21
N ALA A 51 -17.63 -3.92 -28.53
CA ALA A 51 -17.89 -3.93 -27.09
C ALA A 51 -19.14 -4.75 -26.73
N ASP A 52 -20.15 -4.82 -27.62
CA ASP A 52 -21.35 -5.66 -27.43
C ASP A 52 -21.03 -7.15 -27.65
N GLU A 53 -20.06 -7.50 -28.50
CA GLU A 53 -19.55 -8.88 -28.62
C GLU A 53 -18.87 -9.31 -27.30
N VAL A 54 -18.02 -8.46 -26.71
CA VAL A 54 -17.44 -8.68 -25.37
C VAL A 54 -18.55 -8.84 -24.33
N ALA A 55 -19.59 -7.99 -24.36
CA ALA A 55 -20.70 -8.05 -23.42
C ALA A 55 -21.47 -9.37 -23.53
N ALA A 56 -21.66 -9.88 -24.76
CA ALA A 56 -22.32 -11.16 -25.01
C ALA A 56 -21.50 -12.33 -24.42
N VAL A 57 -20.20 -12.35 -24.67
CA VAL A 57 -19.28 -13.37 -24.11
C VAL A 57 -19.29 -13.32 -22.58
N ALA A 58 -19.19 -12.12 -21.98
CA ALA A 58 -19.22 -11.95 -20.53
C ALA A 58 -20.55 -12.42 -19.92
N THR A 59 -21.67 -12.09 -20.56
CA THR A 59 -23.00 -12.55 -20.12
C THR A 59 -23.13 -14.07 -20.23
N ALA A 60 -22.66 -14.67 -21.33
CA ALA A 60 -22.66 -16.12 -21.52
C ALA A 60 -21.81 -16.85 -20.46
N ALA A 61 -20.74 -16.22 -19.98
CA ALA A 61 -19.92 -16.71 -18.87
C ALA A 61 -20.58 -16.50 -17.49
N GLY A 62 -21.78 -15.90 -17.41
CA GLY A 62 -22.50 -15.64 -16.16
C GLY A 62 -22.07 -14.38 -15.44
N ALA A 63 -21.26 -13.51 -16.05
CA ALA A 63 -20.82 -12.25 -15.44
C ALA A 63 -21.93 -11.18 -15.47
N THR A 64 -21.92 -10.30 -14.47
CA THR A 64 -22.71 -9.07 -14.51
C THR A 64 -22.00 -8.04 -15.38
N VAL A 65 -22.65 -7.53 -16.42
CA VAL A 65 -22.06 -6.55 -17.33
C VAL A 65 -22.52 -5.13 -16.98
N ALA A 66 -21.56 -4.22 -16.79
CA ALA A 66 -21.80 -2.78 -16.63
C ALA A 66 -21.21 -2.02 -17.82
N LYS A 67 -22.02 -1.20 -18.49
CA LYS A 67 -21.63 -0.47 -19.71
C LYS A 67 -21.56 1.03 -19.46
N ALA A 68 -20.47 1.66 -19.92
CA ALA A 68 -20.31 3.11 -20.00
C ALA A 68 -19.88 3.48 -21.44
N TYR A 69 -20.84 3.52 -22.33
CA TYR A 69 -20.62 3.78 -23.76
C TYR A 69 -20.87 5.24 -24.10
N SER A 70 -20.01 5.85 -24.92
CA SER A 70 -20.29 7.17 -25.51
C SER A 70 -21.75 7.21 -26.03
N PRO A 71 -22.52 8.29 -25.79
CA PRO A 71 -22.09 9.53 -25.13
C PRO A 71 -22.09 9.47 -23.58
N ASN A 72 -22.40 8.34 -22.98
CA ASN A 72 -22.49 8.17 -21.53
C ASN A 72 -21.13 7.76 -20.88
N ALA A 73 -20.03 7.71 -21.63
CA ALA A 73 -18.71 7.42 -21.10
C ALA A 73 -18.10 8.65 -20.39
N THR A 74 -18.82 9.22 -19.42
CA THR A 74 -18.33 10.28 -18.53
C THR A 74 -17.62 9.66 -17.34
N TRP A 75 -16.72 10.42 -16.67
CA TRP A 75 -15.96 9.90 -15.52
C TRP A 75 -16.86 9.30 -14.42
N ALA A 76 -17.97 9.97 -14.10
CA ALA A 76 -18.90 9.47 -13.08
C ALA A 76 -19.50 8.10 -13.46
N ASN A 77 -19.93 7.92 -14.70
CA ASN A 77 -20.51 6.68 -15.20
C ASN A 77 -19.45 5.58 -15.31
N VAL A 78 -18.23 5.94 -15.74
CA VAL A 78 -17.08 5.03 -15.80
C VAL A 78 -16.73 4.51 -14.42
N LYS A 79 -16.62 5.37 -13.41
CA LYS A 79 -16.38 4.93 -12.03
C LYS A 79 -17.48 3.99 -11.51
N ALA A 80 -18.73 4.32 -11.76
CA ALA A 80 -19.86 3.47 -11.37
C ALA A 80 -19.81 2.09 -12.04
N ALA A 81 -19.42 2.04 -13.33
CA ALA A 81 -19.25 0.79 -14.05
C ALA A 81 -18.07 -0.03 -13.51
N VAL A 82 -16.92 0.60 -13.25
CA VAL A 82 -15.67 -0.03 -12.81
C VAL A 82 -15.71 -0.48 -11.35
N ASN A 83 -16.48 0.19 -10.49
CA ASN A 83 -16.53 -0.14 -9.07
C ASN A 83 -16.84 -1.63 -8.83
N GLY A 84 -15.86 -2.35 -8.22
CA GLY A 84 -15.94 -3.79 -7.95
C GLY A 84 -15.88 -4.69 -9.20
N ALA A 85 -15.47 -4.18 -10.37
CA ALA A 85 -15.31 -4.98 -11.58
C ALA A 85 -14.06 -5.87 -11.51
N SER A 86 -14.21 -7.15 -11.83
CA SER A 86 -13.10 -8.12 -11.95
C SER A 86 -12.45 -8.11 -13.34
N VAL A 87 -13.16 -7.61 -14.35
CA VAL A 87 -12.63 -7.37 -15.69
C VAL A 87 -13.06 -5.99 -16.14
N ILE A 88 -12.15 -5.22 -16.71
CA ILE A 88 -12.40 -3.92 -17.30
C ILE A 88 -11.94 -3.97 -18.75
N VAL A 89 -12.80 -3.57 -19.67
CA VAL A 89 -12.46 -3.46 -21.09
C VAL A 89 -12.68 -2.03 -21.55
N TYR A 90 -11.66 -1.43 -22.17
CA TYR A 90 -11.72 -0.08 -22.68
C TYR A 90 -11.48 -0.05 -24.19
N PHE A 91 -12.43 0.51 -24.90
CA PHE A 91 -12.36 0.88 -26.32
C PHE A 91 -12.34 2.41 -26.42
N GLY A 92 -11.37 3.00 -27.09
CA GLY A 92 -11.34 4.44 -27.25
C GLY A 92 -9.97 5.01 -27.60
N HIS A 93 -9.88 6.33 -27.60
CA HIS A 93 -8.61 7.01 -27.79
C HIS A 93 -7.64 6.73 -26.64
N GLY A 94 -6.39 6.40 -27.01
CA GLY A 94 -5.25 6.45 -26.14
C GLY A 94 -4.47 7.76 -26.29
N ASN A 95 -3.73 8.14 -25.28
CA ASN A 95 -2.85 9.31 -25.28
C ASN A 95 -1.60 8.99 -24.45
N GLY A 96 -0.42 8.95 -25.03
CA GLY A 96 0.79 8.47 -24.38
C GLY A 96 2.08 9.09 -24.89
N PHE A 97 3.18 8.40 -24.66
CA PHE A 97 4.54 8.81 -25.02
C PHE A 97 4.88 8.46 -26.50
N PRO A 98 5.58 9.33 -27.26
CA PRO A 98 5.70 10.75 -26.97
C PRO A 98 4.31 11.40 -27.03
N ASN A 99 4.10 12.43 -26.20
CA ASN A 99 2.81 13.11 -26.15
C ASN A 99 2.49 13.81 -27.49
N PRO A 100 1.45 13.39 -28.23
CA PRO A 100 1.14 13.98 -29.54
C PRO A 100 0.61 15.42 -29.43
N TYR A 101 0.23 15.90 -28.23
CA TYR A 101 -0.44 17.17 -28.01
C TYR A 101 0.43 18.23 -27.34
N GLY A 102 1.72 17.99 -27.11
CA GLY A 102 2.63 18.99 -26.54
C GLY A 102 3.96 18.44 -26.05
N ALA A 103 4.89 19.35 -25.73
CA ALA A 103 6.26 19.02 -25.36
C ALA A 103 6.40 18.41 -23.93
N ASN A 104 5.36 18.53 -23.07
CA ASN A 104 5.39 18.06 -21.70
C ASN A 104 4.46 16.87 -21.50
N GLU A 105 4.99 15.79 -20.97
CA GLU A 105 4.18 14.67 -20.51
C GLU A 105 3.47 15.05 -19.21
N LEU A 106 2.17 15.26 -19.30
CA LEU A 106 1.33 15.60 -18.18
C LEU A 106 0.58 14.33 -17.73
N THR A 107 0.98 13.74 -16.63
CA THR A 107 0.41 12.49 -16.09
C THR A 107 -1.06 12.59 -15.68
N ASP A 108 -1.61 13.79 -15.60
CA ASP A 108 -3.05 14.01 -15.47
C ASP A 108 -3.82 13.79 -16.78
N ARG A 109 -3.14 13.74 -17.94
CA ARG A 109 -3.70 13.61 -19.30
C ARG A 109 -3.24 12.38 -20.05
N THR A 110 -2.01 11.89 -19.80
CA THR A 110 -1.39 10.78 -20.53
C THR A 110 -1.64 9.44 -19.86
N ASN A 111 -1.46 8.37 -20.62
CA ASN A 111 -1.54 6.98 -20.16
C ASN A 111 -2.91 6.60 -19.56
N GLY A 112 -3.97 7.16 -20.11
CA GLY A 112 -5.33 6.99 -19.61
C GLY A 112 -6.38 6.91 -20.71
N TRP A 113 -7.60 7.31 -20.40
CA TRP A 113 -8.78 7.11 -21.22
C TRP A 113 -9.35 8.41 -21.78
N GLY A 114 -9.67 8.42 -23.09
CA GLY A 114 -10.46 9.47 -23.73
C GLY A 114 -11.93 9.28 -23.40
N LEU A 115 -12.54 10.23 -22.69
CA LEU A 115 -13.91 10.15 -22.18
C LEU A 115 -14.75 11.35 -22.64
N ASN A 116 -16.08 11.20 -22.59
CA ASN A 116 -17.00 12.31 -22.83
C ASN A 116 -16.97 13.32 -21.68
N THR A 117 -16.93 14.59 -21.99
CA THR A 117 -17.09 15.66 -20.98
C THR A 117 -18.55 15.81 -20.54
N SER A 118 -19.51 15.42 -21.40
CA SER A 118 -20.94 15.45 -21.12
C SER A 118 -21.67 14.41 -21.95
N THR A 119 -22.78 13.89 -21.41
CA THR A 119 -23.68 12.97 -22.14
C THR A 119 -24.39 13.61 -23.33
N THR A 120 -24.37 14.93 -23.43
CA THR A 120 -25.00 15.69 -24.53
C THR A 120 -24.10 15.88 -25.76
N ASN A 121 -22.83 15.49 -25.67
CA ASN A 121 -21.84 15.70 -26.74
C ASN A 121 -21.95 14.67 -27.89
N GLY A 122 -22.83 13.67 -27.77
CA GLY A 122 -22.87 12.57 -28.72
C GLY A 122 -21.53 11.83 -28.78
N ASP A 123 -21.14 11.42 -29.97
CA ASP A 123 -19.89 10.71 -30.23
C ASP A 123 -18.73 11.64 -30.65
N ALA A 124 -18.90 12.95 -30.44
CA ALA A 124 -17.88 13.93 -30.79
C ALA A 124 -16.61 13.73 -29.93
N ASP A 125 -15.44 13.68 -30.59
CA ASP A 125 -14.14 13.34 -30.02
C ASP A 125 -13.13 14.49 -30.11
N SER A 126 -13.60 15.73 -30.16
CA SER A 126 -12.73 16.89 -30.28
C SER A 126 -12.25 17.39 -28.92
N TRP A 127 -10.96 17.28 -28.70
CA TRP A 127 -10.29 17.89 -27.56
C TRP A 127 -10.40 19.42 -27.58
N SER A 128 -10.16 20.04 -28.74
CA SER A 128 -10.19 21.51 -28.87
C SER A 128 -11.60 22.10 -28.72
N ALA A 129 -12.64 21.33 -29.06
CA ALA A 129 -14.03 21.72 -28.84
C ALA A 129 -14.53 21.37 -27.42
N GLY A 130 -13.74 20.73 -26.59
CA GLY A 130 -14.10 20.35 -25.22
C GLY A 130 -15.13 19.22 -25.13
N THR A 131 -15.30 18.41 -26.17
CA THR A 131 -16.24 17.25 -26.16
C THR A 131 -15.56 15.97 -25.70
N LEU A 132 -14.23 15.88 -25.83
CA LEU A 132 -13.36 14.81 -25.34
C LEU A 132 -12.47 15.31 -24.20
N VAL A 133 -12.24 14.49 -23.19
CA VAL A 133 -11.25 14.71 -22.14
C VAL A 133 -10.39 13.45 -21.96
N TYR A 134 -9.10 13.63 -21.76
CA TYR A 134 -8.20 12.52 -21.37
C TYR A 134 -8.05 12.47 -19.86
N CYS A 135 -8.52 11.38 -19.25
CA CYS A 135 -8.36 11.07 -17.83
C CYS A 135 -7.12 10.19 -17.68
N GLY A 136 -5.97 10.80 -17.37
CA GLY A 136 -4.65 10.17 -17.36
C GLY A 136 -4.38 9.30 -16.15
N GLU A 137 -3.15 8.82 -16.01
CA GLU A 137 -2.75 7.86 -14.96
C GLU A 137 -3.05 8.35 -13.55
N ARG A 138 -2.83 9.65 -13.26
CA ARG A 138 -3.09 10.23 -11.94
C ARG A 138 -4.56 10.30 -11.60
N VAL A 139 -5.42 10.42 -12.62
CA VAL A 139 -6.88 10.33 -12.48
C VAL A 139 -7.29 8.91 -12.13
N LEU A 140 -6.78 7.93 -12.88
CA LEU A 140 -7.09 6.52 -12.63
C LEU A 140 -6.71 6.10 -11.21
N LEU A 141 -5.56 6.60 -10.71
CA LEU A 141 -5.05 6.34 -9.36
C LEU A 141 -5.73 7.19 -8.25
N GLY A 142 -6.49 8.24 -8.60
CA GLY A 142 -7.04 9.17 -7.61
C GLY A 142 -5.99 10.03 -6.90
N THR A 143 -4.90 10.37 -7.60
CA THR A 143 -3.77 11.14 -7.05
C THR A 143 -3.68 12.58 -7.56
N LEU A 144 -4.78 13.11 -8.12
CA LEU A 144 -4.85 14.52 -8.53
C LEU A 144 -4.67 15.46 -7.34
N THR A 145 -3.97 16.56 -7.56
CA THR A 145 -3.73 17.63 -6.57
C THR A 145 -4.33 18.96 -7.03
N SER A 146 -4.30 19.96 -6.18
CA SER A 146 -4.77 21.32 -6.52
C SER A 146 -3.94 22.00 -7.60
N SER A 147 -2.71 21.52 -7.88
CA SER A 147 -1.83 22.01 -8.93
C SER A 147 -2.11 21.41 -10.30
N ASP A 148 -2.95 20.37 -10.38
CA ASP A 148 -3.31 19.73 -11.65
C ASP A 148 -4.29 20.61 -12.46
N ASP A 149 -4.40 20.31 -13.76
CA ASP A 149 -5.25 21.05 -14.69
C ASP A 149 -6.71 21.14 -14.22
N ALA A 150 -7.27 22.34 -14.23
CA ALA A 150 -8.64 22.58 -13.75
C ALA A 150 -9.68 21.80 -14.56
N ALA A 151 -9.45 21.58 -15.87
CA ALA A 151 -10.34 20.78 -16.72
C ALA A 151 -10.35 19.32 -16.29
N ARG A 152 -9.20 18.73 -15.90
CA ARG A 152 -9.12 17.36 -15.39
C ARG A 152 -9.88 17.23 -14.09
N ARG A 153 -9.71 18.19 -13.20
CA ARG A 153 -10.45 18.23 -11.93
C ARG A 153 -11.96 18.38 -12.14
N THR A 154 -12.38 19.07 -13.20
CA THR A 154 -13.80 19.24 -13.51
C THR A 154 -14.43 17.98 -14.11
N TRP A 155 -13.76 17.34 -15.09
CA TRP A 155 -14.36 16.28 -15.90
C TRP A 155 -13.87 14.87 -15.54
N CYS A 156 -12.73 14.74 -14.90
CA CYS A 156 -12.12 13.47 -14.49
C CYS A 156 -12.05 13.30 -12.96
N GLY A 157 -12.92 13.95 -12.19
CA GLY A 157 -12.91 13.88 -10.73
C GLY A 157 -12.02 14.93 -10.09
N GLY A 158 -12.61 15.72 -9.20
CA GLY A 158 -12.00 16.97 -8.69
C GLY A 158 -11.18 16.85 -7.41
N THR A 159 -11.05 15.68 -6.82
CA THR A 159 -10.44 15.52 -5.49
C THR A 159 -9.44 14.37 -5.46
N ALA A 160 -8.45 14.46 -4.56
CA ALA A 160 -7.64 13.32 -4.18
C ALA A 160 -8.55 12.18 -3.69
N ASN A 161 -8.20 10.94 -4.03
CA ASN A 161 -8.95 9.72 -3.74
C ASN A 161 -10.23 9.49 -4.59
N ASP A 162 -10.39 10.19 -5.70
CA ASP A 162 -11.51 9.99 -6.63
C ASP A 162 -11.13 9.07 -7.82
N GLY A 163 -10.19 8.16 -7.63
CA GLY A 163 -9.73 7.19 -8.63
C GLY A 163 -10.68 6.00 -8.84
N LEU A 164 -10.21 5.06 -9.63
CA LEU A 164 -10.93 3.80 -9.88
C LEU A 164 -10.88 2.87 -8.67
N SER A 165 -11.92 2.08 -8.47
CA SER A 165 -12.05 1.09 -7.40
C SER A 165 -12.49 -0.27 -7.97
N PRO A 166 -11.69 -0.94 -8.80
CA PRO A 166 -11.99 -2.27 -9.29
C PRO A 166 -11.91 -3.33 -8.19
N ALA A 167 -12.31 -4.56 -8.48
CA ALA A 167 -12.06 -5.69 -7.60
C ALA A 167 -10.57 -5.97 -7.49
N PRO A 168 -10.06 -6.44 -6.34
CA PRO A 168 -8.68 -6.88 -6.22
C PRO A 168 -8.34 -7.95 -7.27
N GLY A 169 -7.17 -7.83 -7.88
CA GLY A 169 -6.74 -8.79 -8.90
C GLY A 169 -7.46 -8.70 -10.25
N PHE A 170 -8.11 -7.58 -10.54
CA PHE A 170 -8.84 -7.39 -11.80
C PHE A 170 -7.97 -7.53 -13.05
N THR A 171 -8.60 -7.81 -14.16
CA THR A 171 -7.97 -7.79 -15.49
C THR A 171 -8.37 -6.53 -16.23
N MET A 172 -7.40 -5.77 -16.72
CA MET A 172 -7.63 -4.66 -17.66
C MET A 172 -7.30 -5.09 -19.07
N VAL A 173 -8.25 -4.93 -20.00
CA VAL A 173 -8.06 -5.17 -21.43
C VAL A 173 -8.25 -3.85 -22.18
N TYR A 174 -7.17 -3.34 -22.75
CA TYR A 174 -7.24 -2.24 -23.71
C TYR A 174 -7.47 -2.80 -25.11
N ALA A 175 -8.58 -2.45 -25.70
CA ALA A 175 -8.97 -2.89 -27.03
C ALA A 175 -9.04 -1.69 -27.97
N GLN A 176 -8.33 -1.73 -29.10
CA GLN A 176 -8.29 -0.67 -30.11
C GLN A 176 -7.85 0.72 -29.56
N ALA A 177 -7.08 0.73 -28.47
CA ALA A 177 -6.56 1.97 -27.88
C ALA A 177 -5.12 2.22 -28.37
N HIS A 178 -4.90 3.34 -29.02
CA HIS A 178 -3.55 3.75 -29.43
C HIS A 178 -2.63 3.88 -28.23
N TYR A 179 -1.33 3.63 -28.42
CA TYR A 179 -0.26 3.62 -27.41
C TYR A 179 -0.34 2.45 -26.40
N ALA A 180 -1.51 1.94 -26.07
CA ALA A 180 -1.65 0.88 -25.08
C ALA A 180 -0.86 -0.41 -25.44
N PRO A 181 -0.94 -1.01 -26.63
CA PRO A 181 -0.15 -2.18 -27.00
C PRO A 181 1.30 -1.84 -27.46
N GLY A 182 1.67 -0.56 -27.49
CA GLY A 182 3.01 -0.10 -27.87
C GLY A 182 3.10 0.64 -29.22
N PHE A 183 2.13 0.45 -30.14
CA PHE A 183 2.10 1.22 -31.40
C PHE A 183 1.66 2.67 -31.16
N GLY A 184 1.99 3.54 -32.09
CA GLY A 184 1.55 4.94 -32.08
C GLY A 184 0.66 5.27 -33.26
N GLU A 185 0.24 6.53 -33.37
CA GLU A 185 -0.45 7.01 -34.54
C GLU A 185 0.51 7.09 -35.73
N ARG A 186 0.11 6.53 -36.84
CA ARG A 186 0.86 6.55 -38.09
C ARG A 186 0.00 7.11 -39.21
N TYR A 187 0.25 8.37 -39.55
CA TYR A 187 -0.59 9.11 -40.49
C TYR A 187 -0.21 8.90 -41.97
N THR A 188 1.06 8.54 -42.23
CA THR A 188 1.56 8.32 -43.61
C THR A 188 2.52 7.13 -43.61
N GLN A 189 2.80 6.61 -44.84
CA GLN A 189 3.77 5.53 -44.99
C GLN A 189 5.19 5.96 -44.55
N SER A 190 5.51 7.25 -44.62
CA SER A 190 6.79 7.80 -44.19
C SER A 190 6.86 8.15 -42.71
N THR A 191 5.74 8.09 -41.96
CA THR A 191 5.74 8.25 -40.51
C THR A 191 6.58 7.11 -39.87
N PRO A 192 7.60 7.41 -39.06
CA PRO A 192 8.44 6.38 -38.44
C PRO A 192 7.64 5.37 -37.64
N LEU A 193 8.04 4.11 -37.73
CA LEU A 193 7.54 3.10 -36.79
C LEU A 193 8.18 3.32 -35.41
N PRO A 194 7.48 3.00 -34.31
CA PRO A 194 8.06 3.07 -33.00
C PRO A 194 9.25 2.11 -32.87
N THR A 195 10.25 2.55 -32.16
CA THR A 195 11.35 1.68 -31.75
C THR A 195 10.85 0.69 -30.66
N LEU A 196 11.61 -0.37 -30.43
CA LEU A 196 11.30 -1.30 -29.32
C LEU A 196 11.26 -0.58 -27.97
N SER A 197 12.20 0.34 -27.74
CA SER A 197 12.26 1.12 -26.50
C SER A 197 11.03 2.00 -26.31
N GLU A 198 10.55 2.65 -27.37
CA GLU A 198 9.31 3.46 -27.32
C GLU A 198 8.08 2.58 -27.05
N ALA A 199 7.98 1.41 -27.70
CA ALA A 199 6.88 0.50 -27.48
C ALA A 199 6.85 -0.02 -26.04
N GLN A 200 7.99 -0.43 -25.50
CA GLN A 200 8.11 -0.84 -24.09
C GLN A 200 7.78 0.31 -23.13
N GLN A 201 8.26 1.54 -23.41
CA GLN A 201 7.94 2.71 -22.60
C GLN A 201 6.43 3.00 -22.58
N ARG A 202 5.76 2.91 -23.73
CA ARG A 202 4.30 3.10 -23.83
C ARG A 202 3.55 2.07 -23.00
N VAL A 203 3.92 0.80 -23.12
CA VAL A 203 3.28 -0.28 -22.34
C VAL A 203 3.55 -0.11 -20.83
N ARG A 204 4.78 0.25 -20.42
CA ARG A 204 5.07 0.56 -19.03
C ARG A 204 4.19 1.70 -18.50
N ASN A 205 4.12 2.79 -19.23
CA ASN A 205 3.33 3.95 -18.83
C ASN A 205 1.85 3.63 -18.68
N TYR A 206 1.26 2.90 -19.66
CA TYR A 206 -0.16 2.53 -19.62
C TYR A 206 -0.49 1.47 -18.58
N SER A 207 0.42 0.54 -18.34
CA SER A 207 0.22 -0.53 -17.36
C SER A 207 0.47 -0.10 -15.92
N MET A 208 1.32 0.89 -15.69
CA MET A 208 1.69 1.34 -14.36
C MET A 208 0.47 1.67 -13.46
N PRO A 209 -0.53 2.47 -13.86
CA PRO A 209 -1.69 2.71 -13.02
C PRO A 209 -2.53 1.44 -12.79
N ILE A 210 -2.59 0.54 -13.75
CA ILE A 210 -3.34 -0.73 -13.64
C ILE A 210 -2.68 -1.67 -12.64
N LEU A 211 -1.36 -1.85 -12.75
CA LEU A 211 -0.59 -2.68 -11.82
C LEU A 211 -0.62 -2.12 -10.40
N ARG A 212 -0.50 -0.80 -10.24
CA ARG A 212 -0.65 -0.12 -8.93
C ARG A 212 -2.03 -0.24 -8.32
N LEU A 213 -3.08 -0.43 -9.12
CA LEU A 213 -4.41 -0.78 -8.65
C LEU A 213 -4.57 -2.28 -8.35
N GLY A 214 -3.51 -3.08 -8.51
CA GLY A 214 -3.50 -4.52 -8.25
C GLY A 214 -4.04 -5.37 -9.38
N GLY A 215 -4.16 -4.80 -10.60
CA GLY A 215 -4.66 -5.48 -11.79
C GLY A 215 -3.58 -6.15 -12.62
N THR A 216 -4.01 -6.87 -13.65
CA THR A 216 -3.19 -7.40 -14.75
C THR A 216 -3.55 -6.66 -16.03
N TYR A 217 -2.56 -6.35 -16.85
CA TYR A 217 -2.72 -5.55 -18.06
C TYR A 217 -2.60 -6.40 -19.33
N LEU A 218 -3.59 -6.29 -20.20
CA LEU A 218 -3.59 -6.81 -21.57
C LEU A 218 -3.97 -5.69 -22.52
N ALA A 219 -3.35 -5.62 -23.69
CA ALA A 219 -3.70 -4.67 -24.72
C ALA A 219 -3.62 -5.31 -26.10
N THR A 220 -4.65 -5.08 -26.91
CA THR A 220 -4.76 -5.61 -28.27
C THR A 220 -5.30 -4.56 -29.22
N ALA A 221 -4.74 -4.54 -30.43
CA ALA A 221 -5.33 -3.85 -31.57
C ALA A 221 -6.01 -4.80 -32.56
N TYR A 222 -6.04 -6.09 -32.22
CA TYR A 222 -6.86 -7.09 -32.94
C TYR A 222 -8.31 -7.04 -32.49
N GLY A 223 -9.20 -7.66 -33.23
CA GLY A 223 -10.60 -7.80 -32.88
C GLY A 223 -10.90 -8.89 -31.83
N ASP A 224 -9.90 -9.37 -31.08
CA ASP A 224 -9.94 -10.53 -30.19
C ASP A 224 -10.20 -10.19 -28.71
N ALA A 225 -10.71 -9.01 -28.41
CA ALA A 225 -10.99 -8.61 -27.03
C ALA A 225 -12.06 -9.49 -26.36
N ASP A 226 -13.04 -9.95 -27.10
CA ASP A 226 -14.09 -10.88 -26.66
C ASP A 226 -13.50 -12.27 -26.35
N GLU A 227 -12.55 -12.76 -27.15
CA GLU A 227 -11.85 -14.02 -26.91
C GLU A 227 -10.96 -13.92 -25.65
N ILE A 228 -10.20 -12.81 -25.48
CA ILE A 228 -9.39 -12.56 -24.29
C ILE A 228 -10.29 -12.59 -23.05
N VAL A 229 -11.40 -11.84 -23.06
CA VAL A 229 -12.35 -11.81 -21.94
C VAL A 229 -12.98 -13.18 -21.72
N GLY A 230 -13.32 -13.89 -22.80
CA GLY A 230 -13.83 -15.25 -22.73
C GLY A 230 -12.84 -16.21 -22.04
N ARG A 231 -11.56 -16.15 -22.39
CA ARG A 231 -10.50 -16.95 -21.73
C ARG A 231 -10.34 -16.56 -20.25
N VAL A 232 -10.30 -15.27 -19.94
CA VAL A 232 -10.19 -14.76 -18.56
C VAL A 232 -11.35 -15.27 -17.69
N LEU A 233 -12.59 -15.27 -18.20
CA LEU A 233 -13.76 -15.66 -17.41
C LEU A 233 -13.97 -17.18 -17.33
N ASN A 234 -13.68 -17.93 -18.42
CA ASN A 234 -13.99 -19.35 -18.52
C ASN A 234 -12.79 -20.26 -18.19
N GLN A 235 -11.56 -19.69 -18.08
CA GLN A 235 -10.34 -20.43 -17.80
C GLN A 235 -9.62 -19.84 -16.56
N PRO A 236 -10.27 -19.80 -15.41
CA PRO A 236 -9.77 -19.09 -14.22
C PRO A 236 -8.43 -19.63 -13.68
N ASN A 237 -8.05 -20.84 -14.04
CA ASN A 237 -6.78 -21.49 -13.62
C ASN A 237 -5.69 -21.45 -14.72
N THR A 238 -5.97 -20.83 -15.87
CA THR A 238 -4.98 -20.64 -16.94
C THR A 238 -4.17 -19.39 -16.65
N THR A 239 -2.84 -19.46 -16.76
CA THR A 239 -1.98 -18.30 -16.48
C THR A 239 -2.18 -17.19 -17.51
N TYR A 240 -1.96 -15.95 -17.10
CA TYR A 240 -2.06 -14.80 -18.01
C TYR A 240 -1.05 -14.90 -19.17
N GLY A 241 0.14 -15.48 -18.93
CA GLY A 241 1.09 -15.78 -20.01
C GLY A 241 0.53 -16.75 -21.05
N ALA A 242 -0.21 -17.78 -20.62
CA ALA A 242 -0.87 -18.72 -21.54
C ALA A 242 -2.08 -18.09 -22.23
N ILE A 243 -2.86 -17.23 -21.52
CA ILE A 243 -3.96 -16.44 -22.12
C ILE A 243 -3.42 -15.52 -23.21
N PHE A 244 -2.32 -14.82 -22.96
CA PHE A 244 -1.65 -13.95 -23.93
C PHE A 244 -1.15 -14.77 -25.14
N ALA A 245 -0.48 -15.92 -24.89
CA ALA A 245 0.04 -16.79 -25.94
C ALA A 245 -1.04 -17.45 -26.81
N ALA A 246 -2.28 -17.47 -26.37
CA ALA A 246 -3.42 -17.97 -27.13
C ALA A 246 -4.11 -16.89 -28.01
N GLY A 247 -3.69 -15.62 -27.93
CA GLY A 247 -4.21 -14.53 -28.75
C GLY A 247 -3.73 -14.60 -30.20
N ASP A 248 -4.54 -14.11 -31.13
CA ASP A 248 -4.27 -14.12 -32.57
C ASP A 248 -3.00 -13.35 -32.95
N GLY A 249 -2.62 -12.36 -32.15
CA GLY A 249 -1.39 -11.56 -32.33
C GLY A 249 -0.12 -12.23 -31.86
N TYR A 250 -0.18 -13.39 -31.20
CA TYR A 250 0.98 -14.01 -30.59
C TYR A 250 1.92 -14.69 -31.57
N SER A 251 3.22 -14.40 -31.42
CA SER A 251 4.30 -15.13 -32.09
C SER A 251 5.55 -15.14 -31.20
N PRO A 252 6.03 -16.30 -30.77
CA PRO A 252 7.20 -16.39 -29.88
C PRO A 252 8.46 -15.81 -30.50
N SER A 253 8.57 -15.80 -31.85
CA SER A 253 9.76 -15.29 -32.55
C SER A 253 9.88 -13.76 -32.57
N THR A 254 8.80 -13.03 -32.29
CA THR A 254 8.75 -11.57 -32.30
C THR A 254 8.27 -10.99 -30.97
N LEU A 255 8.10 -11.83 -29.96
CA LEU A 255 7.84 -11.41 -28.58
C LEU A 255 9.12 -10.87 -27.95
N THR A 256 9.01 -9.72 -27.31
CA THR A 256 10.04 -9.19 -26.42
C THR A 256 9.52 -9.15 -25.00
N ASP A 257 10.30 -9.72 -24.07
CA ASP A 257 10.02 -9.80 -22.64
C ASP A 257 11.07 -8.98 -21.87
N SER A 258 10.65 -8.08 -21.00
CA SER A 258 11.52 -7.27 -20.15
C SER A 258 10.91 -7.06 -18.76
N ALA A 259 11.74 -6.69 -17.79
CA ALA A 259 11.24 -6.24 -16.48
C ALA A 259 10.47 -4.91 -16.63
N HIS A 260 9.46 -4.71 -15.78
CA HIS A 260 8.81 -3.42 -15.62
C HIS A 260 9.66 -2.54 -14.69
N GLU A 261 10.17 -1.41 -15.18
CA GLU A 261 11.12 -0.58 -14.42
C GLU A 261 10.49 0.10 -13.19
N ASP A 262 9.17 0.39 -13.24
CA ASP A 262 8.45 1.16 -12.23
C ASP A 262 7.64 0.29 -11.26
N VAL A 263 7.48 -1.01 -11.55
CA VAL A 263 6.71 -1.96 -10.73
C VAL A 263 7.54 -3.23 -10.53
N ALA A 264 8.06 -3.39 -9.32
CA ALA A 264 8.94 -4.52 -9.00
C ALA A 264 8.24 -5.86 -9.23
N GLY A 265 8.95 -6.83 -9.84
CA GLY A 265 8.44 -8.17 -10.14
C GLY A 265 7.56 -8.27 -11.39
N ALA A 266 6.98 -7.18 -11.90
CA ALA A 266 6.20 -7.22 -13.13
C ALA A 266 7.06 -7.38 -14.38
N ARG A 267 6.48 -8.05 -15.38
CA ARG A 267 7.06 -8.18 -16.73
C ARG A 267 6.31 -7.26 -17.68
N VAL A 268 6.99 -6.84 -18.73
CA VAL A 268 6.43 -6.14 -19.90
C VAL A 268 6.71 -6.97 -21.13
N TRP A 269 5.66 -7.42 -21.78
CA TRP A 269 5.70 -8.14 -23.04
C TRP A 269 5.13 -7.28 -24.14
N VAL A 270 5.88 -7.12 -25.22
CA VAL A 270 5.45 -6.43 -26.44
C VAL A 270 5.63 -7.37 -27.64
N GLN A 271 4.58 -7.46 -28.44
CA GLN A 271 4.52 -8.36 -29.59
C GLN A 271 4.50 -7.53 -30.87
N ARG A 272 5.56 -7.68 -31.70
CA ARG A 272 5.65 -7.03 -32.98
C ARG A 272 5.15 -7.97 -34.09
N THR A 273 4.14 -7.52 -34.85
CA THR A 273 3.60 -8.31 -35.96
C THR A 273 3.01 -7.41 -37.03
N THR A 274 2.54 -7.99 -38.15
CA THR A 274 1.91 -7.27 -39.25
C THR A 274 0.42 -7.57 -39.26
N ILE A 275 -0.43 -6.52 -39.25
CA ILE A 275 -1.85 -6.63 -39.47
C ILE A 275 -2.15 -6.15 -40.91
N SER A 276 -2.81 -7.00 -41.70
CA SER A 276 -3.20 -6.67 -43.07
C SER A 276 -4.16 -5.46 -43.07
N GLY A 277 -3.86 -4.48 -43.92
CA GLY A 277 -4.70 -3.26 -44.02
C GLY A 277 -4.39 -2.16 -43.00
N PHE A 278 -3.57 -2.43 -41.99
CA PHE A 278 -3.16 -1.44 -41.01
C PHE A 278 -1.71 -1.00 -41.22
N HIS A 279 -1.39 0.22 -40.82
CA HIS A 279 -0.05 0.85 -40.88
C HIS A 279 0.71 0.54 -42.17
N PHE A 280 0.01 0.56 -43.30
CA PHE A 280 0.57 0.32 -44.63
C PHE A 280 1.24 -1.06 -44.79
N GLY A 281 0.74 -2.08 -44.03
CA GLY A 281 1.26 -3.44 -44.08
C GLY A 281 2.66 -3.61 -43.46
N GLN A 282 3.09 -2.67 -42.63
CA GLN A 282 4.35 -2.75 -41.92
C GLN A 282 4.15 -3.41 -40.53
N PRO A 283 5.15 -4.16 -40.02
CA PRO A 283 5.05 -4.72 -38.69
C PRO A 283 5.11 -3.62 -37.61
N ASP A 284 4.21 -3.64 -36.65
CA ASP A 284 4.16 -2.74 -35.51
C ASP A 284 3.79 -3.49 -34.21
N TYR A 285 3.69 -2.80 -33.08
CA TYR A 285 3.41 -3.38 -31.77
C TYR A 285 1.91 -3.38 -31.48
N TRP A 286 1.24 -4.48 -31.80
CA TRP A 286 -0.22 -4.58 -31.76
C TRP A 286 -0.78 -5.35 -30.57
N TYR A 287 0.10 -6.02 -29.81
CA TYR A 287 -0.30 -6.88 -28.71
C TYR A 287 0.68 -6.75 -27.56
N ALA A 288 0.18 -6.53 -26.32
CA ALA A 288 1.02 -6.34 -25.16
C ALA A 288 0.39 -6.91 -23.88
N PHE A 289 1.28 -7.25 -22.95
CA PHE A 289 0.96 -7.69 -21.61
C PHE A 289 1.85 -6.97 -20.61
N ALA A 290 1.31 -6.68 -19.42
CA ALA A 290 2.14 -6.32 -18.26
C ALA A 290 1.55 -6.91 -16.98
N GLY A 291 2.44 -7.41 -16.11
CA GLY A 291 2.09 -8.07 -14.86
C GLY A 291 2.94 -9.30 -14.60
N ASP A 292 2.47 -10.19 -13.76
CA ASP A 292 3.04 -11.52 -13.58
C ASP A 292 2.40 -12.51 -14.59
N PRO A 293 3.18 -13.08 -15.53
CA PRO A 293 2.66 -13.99 -16.52
C PRO A 293 2.23 -15.36 -15.95
N ASN A 294 2.67 -15.72 -14.75
CA ASN A 294 2.33 -16.98 -14.07
C ASN A 294 1.03 -16.87 -13.25
N ARG A 295 0.56 -15.66 -13.00
CA ARG A 295 -0.70 -15.41 -12.31
C ARG A 295 -1.90 -15.87 -13.13
N THR A 296 -3.02 -16.24 -12.46
CA THR A 296 -4.26 -16.70 -13.11
C THR A 296 -5.43 -15.77 -12.81
N PRO A 297 -6.43 -15.64 -13.71
CA PRO A 297 -7.63 -14.82 -13.48
C PRO A 297 -8.51 -15.27 -12.29
N GLY A 298 -8.56 -16.58 -12.05
CA GLY A 298 -9.32 -17.17 -10.94
C GLY A 298 -8.49 -17.37 -9.70
N GLY A 299 -7.20 -17.10 -9.78
CA GLY A 299 -6.40 -16.90 -8.62
C GLY A 299 -7.03 -15.71 -7.90
N GLY A 300 -7.90 -16.00 -6.92
CA GLY A 300 -8.17 -15.09 -5.83
C GLY A 300 -6.81 -14.59 -5.34
N PRO A 301 -6.71 -13.60 -4.45
CA PRO A 301 -5.40 -13.17 -4.02
C PRO A 301 -4.60 -14.44 -3.79
N THR A 302 -3.62 -14.70 -4.66
CA THR A 302 -2.58 -15.69 -4.39
C THR A 302 -2.26 -15.49 -2.93
N THR A 303 -1.80 -16.47 -2.22
CA THR A 303 -1.50 -16.45 -0.79
C THR A 303 -0.63 -15.27 -0.34
N GLY A 304 -0.81 -14.13 -0.93
CA GLY A 304 -0.25 -12.84 -0.55
C GLY A 304 -0.64 -12.51 0.90
N PRO A 305 0.09 -11.63 1.55
CA PRO A 305 -0.10 -11.35 2.97
C PRO A 305 -1.53 -10.91 3.27
N GLU A 306 -2.01 -11.27 4.45
CA GLU A 306 -3.22 -10.64 4.99
C GLU A 306 -3.02 -9.12 5.07
N MET A 307 -3.79 -8.37 4.29
CA MET A 307 -3.74 -6.91 4.31
C MET A 307 -4.77 -6.37 5.29
N GLN A 308 -4.31 -5.75 6.38
CA GLN A 308 -5.18 -5.12 7.36
C GLN A 308 -4.93 -3.61 7.40
N ARG A 309 -5.98 -2.80 7.24
CA ARG A 309 -5.89 -1.35 7.45
C ARG A 309 -6.48 -0.98 8.81
N LEU A 310 -5.69 -0.27 9.63
CA LEU A 310 -6.13 0.28 10.91
C LEU A 310 -6.16 1.80 10.82
N SER A 311 -7.36 2.38 10.86
CA SER A 311 -7.54 3.83 10.70
C SER A 311 -8.82 4.31 11.40
N GLY A 312 -8.88 5.59 11.67
CA GLY A 312 -10.05 6.30 12.17
C GLY A 312 -10.23 7.64 11.44
N GLY A 313 -11.27 8.38 11.77
CA GLY A 313 -11.54 9.68 11.18
C GLY A 313 -10.51 10.77 11.51
N ASP A 314 -9.71 10.55 12.54
CA ASP A 314 -8.60 11.40 12.97
C ASP A 314 -7.51 10.56 13.66
N ARG A 315 -6.41 11.21 14.08
CA ARG A 315 -5.28 10.57 14.77
C ARG A 315 -5.65 9.89 16.09
N TYR A 316 -6.63 10.43 16.80
CA TYR A 316 -7.11 9.88 18.07
C TYR A 316 -7.92 8.61 17.84
N ALA A 317 -8.80 8.64 16.85
CA ALA A 317 -9.57 7.49 16.42
C ALA A 317 -8.69 6.41 15.78
N THR A 318 -7.64 6.79 15.04
CA THR A 318 -6.65 5.82 14.50
C THR A 318 -5.91 5.11 15.64
N ALA A 319 -5.40 5.83 16.64
CA ALA A 319 -4.73 5.22 17.80
C ALA A 319 -5.68 4.31 18.59
N ALA A 320 -6.95 4.71 18.76
CA ALA A 320 -7.98 3.88 19.37
C ALA A 320 -8.29 2.61 18.56
N ALA A 321 -8.38 2.70 17.22
CA ALA A 321 -8.59 1.57 16.34
C ALA A 321 -7.42 0.56 16.38
N VAL A 322 -6.19 1.07 16.37
CA VAL A 322 -4.98 0.24 16.54
C VAL A 322 -5.00 -0.49 17.88
N SER A 323 -5.34 0.22 18.96
CA SER A 323 -5.47 -0.36 20.30
C SER A 323 -6.56 -1.43 20.35
N ALA A 324 -7.75 -1.14 19.80
CA ALA A 324 -8.88 -2.06 19.80
C ALA A 324 -8.60 -3.36 19.03
N ALA A 325 -7.83 -3.27 17.95
CA ALA A 325 -7.42 -4.43 17.15
C ALA A 325 -6.32 -5.27 17.81
N SER A 326 -5.58 -4.71 18.79
CA SER A 326 -4.34 -5.32 19.29
C SER A 326 -4.40 -5.70 20.78
N PHE A 327 -5.27 -5.07 21.57
CA PHE A 327 -5.32 -5.29 23.01
C PHE A 327 -6.70 -5.72 23.49
N VAL A 328 -6.73 -6.74 24.35
CA VAL A 328 -7.94 -7.15 25.07
C VAL A 328 -8.15 -6.27 26.32
N PRO A 329 -9.38 -6.16 26.85
CA PRO A 329 -9.64 -5.48 28.12
C PRO A 329 -8.80 -6.04 29.28
N GLY A 330 -8.43 -5.18 30.24
CA GLY A 330 -7.67 -5.56 31.43
C GLY A 330 -6.16 -5.41 31.27
N VAL A 331 -5.66 -4.62 30.31
CA VAL A 331 -4.22 -4.31 30.19
C VAL A 331 -3.68 -3.72 31.49
N ALA A 332 -2.48 -4.11 31.89
CA ALA A 332 -1.88 -3.63 33.13
C ALA A 332 -1.63 -2.12 33.11
N VAL A 333 -1.28 -1.57 31.93
CA VAL A 333 -0.97 -0.16 31.74
C VAL A 333 -1.42 0.33 30.37
N ALA A 334 -1.86 1.59 30.30
CA ALA A 334 -2.02 2.33 29.05
C ALA A 334 -1.18 3.61 29.12
N TYR A 335 -0.46 3.91 28.05
CA TYR A 335 0.28 5.16 27.91
C TYR A 335 -0.60 6.16 27.16
N VAL A 336 -0.58 7.42 27.61
CA VAL A 336 -1.34 8.51 27.02
C VAL A 336 -0.39 9.68 26.76
N ALA A 337 -0.35 10.16 25.52
CA ALA A 337 0.48 11.31 25.12
C ALA A 337 -0.34 12.29 24.26
N THR A 338 0.20 13.50 24.06
CA THR A 338 -0.44 14.44 23.13
C THR A 338 -0.37 13.96 21.69
N GLY A 339 -1.48 14.09 20.95
CA GLY A 339 -1.50 13.89 19.49
C GLY A 339 -1.03 15.11 18.69
N ALA A 340 -0.73 16.23 19.36
CA ALA A 340 -0.33 17.47 18.68
C ALA A 340 1.15 17.52 18.33
N ASN A 341 2.00 16.77 19.07
CA ASN A 341 3.45 16.74 18.88
C ASN A 341 4.00 15.32 19.15
N PHE A 342 5.17 14.99 18.59
CA PHE A 342 5.70 13.63 18.56
C PHE A 342 6.64 13.23 19.70
N PRO A 343 7.47 14.11 20.31
CA PRO A 343 8.63 13.67 21.09
C PRO A 343 8.27 12.82 22.31
N ASP A 344 7.24 13.22 23.03
CA ASP A 344 6.81 12.54 24.25
C ASP A 344 6.19 11.17 23.92
N ALA A 345 5.42 11.08 22.83
CA ALA A 345 4.81 9.84 22.38
C ALA A 345 5.83 8.82 21.85
N LEU A 346 6.94 9.27 21.24
CA LEU A 346 8.01 8.38 20.78
C LEU A 346 8.68 7.63 21.94
N ALA A 347 9.02 8.34 23.01
CA ALA A 347 9.59 7.73 24.21
C ALA A 347 8.58 6.75 24.86
N ALA A 348 7.29 7.11 24.86
CA ALA A 348 6.22 6.24 25.34
C ALA A 348 6.10 4.94 24.54
N GLY A 349 6.40 4.97 23.23
CA GLY A 349 6.25 3.81 22.34
C GLY A 349 7.05 2.59 22.77
N ALA A 350 8.35 2.77 23.04
CA ALA A 350 9.22 1.70 23.51
C ALA A 350 8.82 1.18 24.91
N ALA A 351 8.45 2.11 25.82
CA ALA A 351 8.01 1.74 27.16
C ALA A 351 6.64 1.01 27.14
N ALA A 352 5.75 1.40 26.26
CA ALA A 352 4.47 0.74 26.07
C ALA A 352 4.63 -0.67 25.51
N ALA A 353 5.54 -0.86 24.55
CA ALA A 353 5.88 -2.18 24.04
C ALA A 353 6.45 -3.09 25.14
N GLU A 354 7.40 -2.61 25.93
CA GLU A 354 8.00 -3.34 27.07
C GLU A 354 6.96 -3.75 28.11
N ARG A 355 5.97 -2.88 28.37
CA ARG A 355 4.92 -3.13 29.37
C ARG A 355 3.68 -3.83 28.81
N GLY A 356 3.62 -4.15 27.53
CA GLY A 356 2.50 -4.81 26.88
C GLY A 356 1.23 -3.96 26.85
N GLY A 357 1.35 -2.64 26.68
CA GLY A 357 0.23 -1.70 26.69
C GLY A 357 0.16 -0.81 25.46
N PRO A 358 -1.01 -0.20 25.17
CA PRO A 358 -1.19 0.73 24.06
C PRO A 358 -0.58 2.10 24.35
N VAL A 359 -0.32 2.85 23.26
CA VAL A 359 -0.21 4.32 23.29
C VAL A 359 -1.48 4.91 22.70
N LEU A 360 -2.20 5.67 23.49
CA LEU A 360 -3.39 6.43 23.09
C LEU A 360 -3.09 7.93 23.07
N LEU A 361 -3.81 8.67 22.24
CA LEU A 361 -3.56 10.08 22.04
C LEU A 361 -4.66 10.94 22.64
N VAL A 362 -4.28 12.10 23.21
CA VAL A 362 -5.18 13.14 23.73
C VAL A 362 -4.83 14.51 23.16
N THR A 363 -5.73 15.49 23.30
CA THR A 363 -5.37 16.89 23.11
C THR A 363 -4.72 17.44 24.37
N GLY A 364 -4.19 18.65 24.32
CA GLY A 364 -3.62 19.31 25.51
C GLY A 364 -4.66 19.59 26.59
N SER A 365 -5.94 19.73 26.24
CA SER A 365 -7.02 20.23 27.12
C SER A 365 -8.16 19.23 27.34
N ASN A 366 -8.29 18.17 26.56
CA ASN A 366 -9.38 17.20 26.74
C ASN A 366 -8.98 15.78 26.26
N VAL A 367 -9.80 14.80 26.68
CA VAL A 367 -9.75 13.40 26.20
C VAL A 367 -10.76 13.27 25.05
N PRO A 368 -10.33 13.07 23.80
CA PRO A 368 -11.23 12.86 22.66
C PRO A 368 -12.17 11.67 22.87
N ALA A 369 -13.38 11.74 22.29
CA ALA A 369 -14.41 10.71 22.48
C ALA A 369 -13.93 9.29 22.08
N SER A 370 -13.16 9.16 21.00
CA SER A 370 -12.58 7.89 20.56
C SER A 370 -11.58 7.32 21.58
N THR A 371 -10.74 8.17 22.16
CA THR A 371 -9.79 7.78 23.21
C THR A 371 -10.52 7.41 24.51
N ALA A 372 -11.56 8.19 24.89
CA ALA A 372 -12.37 7.91 26.08
C ALA A 372 -13.10 6.55 25.95
N ALA A 373 -13.71 6.27 24.79
CA ALA A 373 -14.37 5.01 24.53
C ALA A 373 -13.40 3.82 24.58
N GLU A 374 -12.19 3.99 24.04
CA GLU A 374 -11.18 2.93 24.05
C GLU A 374 -10.63 2.70 25.46
N LEU A 375 -10.37 3.73 26.24
CA LEU A 375 -9.96 3.58 27.65
C LEU A 375 -11.05 2.91 28.49
N ALA A 376 -12.34 3.23 28.25
CA ALA A 376 -13.46 2.56 28.90
C ALA A 376 -13.56 1.08 28.51
N ARG A 377 -13.27 0.71 27.27
CA ARG A 377 -13.18 -0.69 26.80
C ARG A 377 -12.00 -1.41 27.42
N LEU A 378 -10.81 -0.82 27.37
CA LEU A 378 -9.56 -1.43 27.83
C LEU A 378 -9.54 -1.67 29.33
N ARG A 379 -10.11 -0.73 30.14
CA ARG A 379 -10.08 -0.79 31.61
C ARG A 379 -8.66 -1.03 32.13
N PRO A 380 -7.68 -0.15 31.80
CA PRO A 380 -6.29 -0.36 32.17
C PRO A 380 -6.11 -0.36 33.69
N GLY A 381 -5.15 -1.15 34.20
CA GLY A 381 -4.78 -1.14 35.62
C GLY A 381 -4.34 0.25 36.06
N THR A 382 -3.40 0.84 35.32
CA THR A 382 -2.87 2.20 35.53
C THR A 382 -2.76 2.94 34.22
N ILE A 383 -2.69 4.28 34.27
CA ILE A 383 -2.44 5.12 33.09
C ILE A 383 -1.15 5.93 33.32
N LYS A 384 -0.24 5.90 32.34
CA LYS A 384 0.97 6.72 32.29
C LYS A 384 0.76 7.85 31.31
N VAL A 385 0.71 9.10 31.81
CA VAL A 385 0.56 10.30 31.00
C VAL A 385 1.94 10.89 30.71
N VAL A 386 2.34 10.88 29.45
CA VAL A 386 3.67 11.30 29.00
C VAL A 386 3.60 12.74 28.48
N GLY A 387 4.39 13.61 29.11
CA GLY A 387 4.45 15.03 28.85
C GLY A 387 3.99 15.91 30.01
N GLY A 388 4.57 17.11 30.07
CA GLY A 388 4.32 18.10 31.13
C GLY A 388 2.92 18.72 31.07
N PRO A 389 2.53 19.53 32.12
CA PRO A 389 1.20 20.16 32.20
C PRO A 389 0.90 21.13 31.05
N SER A 390 1.93 21.70 30.42
CA SER A 390 1.79 22.56 29.23
C SER A 390 1.45 21.78 27.95
N VAL A 391 1.66 20.47 27.96
CA VAL A 391 1.44 19.57 26.80
C VAL A 391 0.16 18.75 26.99
N VAL A 392 -0.02 18.20 28.19
CA VAL A 392 -1.25 17.50 28.63
C VAL A 392 -1.64 18.09 29.99
N SER A 393 -2.71 18.85 30.06
CA SER A 393 -3.14 19.60 31.26
C SER A 393 -3.41 18.67 32.45
N ASP A 394 -3.38 19.24 33.66
CA ASP A 394 -3.74 18.51 34.88
C ASP A 394 -5.22 18.11 34.88
N GLY A 395 -6.12 18.89 34.26
CA GLY A 395 -7.52 18.53 34.07
C GLY A 395 -7.69 17.26 33.21
N VAL A 396 -6.86 17.06 32.17
CA VAL A 396 -6.82 15.81 31.38
C VAL A 396 -6.29 14.68 32.26
N LEU A 397 -5.21 14.89 33.01
CA LEU A 397 -4.67 13.87 33.93
C LEU A 397 -5.72 13.42 34.94
N ASP A 398 -6.47 14.36 35.53
CA ASP A 398 -7.53 14.06 36.49
C ASP A 398 -8.69 13.28 35.86
N THR A 399 -9.08 13.64 34.64
CA THR A 399 -10.07 12.89 33.84
C THR A 399 -9.61 11.46 33.59
N LEU A 400 -8.35 11.26 33.24
CA LEU A 400 -7.77 9.94 32.93
C LEU A 400 -7.74 9.00 34.13
N ARG A 401 -7.66 9.51 35.38
CA ARG A 401 -7.77 8.69 36.60
C ARG A 401 -9.06 7.88 36.67
N GLY A 402 -10.16 8.45 36.15
CA GLY A 402 -11.45 7.79 36.10
C GLY A 402 -11.53 6.55 35.21
N TYR A 403 -10.58 6.39 34.26
CA TYR A 403 -10.51 5.22 33.38
C TYR A 403 -9.57 4.11 33.91
N ALA A 404 -8.67 4.41 34.85
CA ALA A 404 -7.78 3.45 35.45
C ALA A 404 -8.51 2.65 36.55
N THR A 405 -8.46 1.31 36.51
CA THR A 405 -9.12 0.47 37.51
C THR A 405 -8.53 0.60 38.91
N SER A 406 -7.27 1.03 39.02
CA SER A 406 -6.63 1.40 40.30
C SER A 406 -6.92 2.85 40.74
N GLY A 407 -7.57 3.66 39.90
CA GLY A 407 -7.70 5.10 40.10
C GLY A 407 -6.38 5.89 39.93
N VAL A 408 -5.33 5.27 39.38
CA VAL A 408 -4.01 5.89 39.25
C VAL A 408 -3.73 6.31 37.81
N ALA A 409 -3.57 7.61 37.59
CA ALA A 409 -2.92 8.16 36.40
C ALA A 409 -1.65 8.90 36.85
N GLN A 410 -0.50 8.43 36.39
CA GLN A 410 0.81 8.97 36.76
C GLN A 410 1.39 9.77 35.60
N ARG A 411 1.87 11.00 35.89
CA ARG A 411 2.58 11.81 34.91
C ARG A 411 4.04 11.40 34.84
N LEU A 412 4.55 11.20 33.61
CA LEU A 412 5.95 11.04 33.29
C LEU A 412 6.37 12.25 32.45
N ALA A 413 7.17 13.14 33.01
CA ALA A 413 7.57 14.38 32.35
C ALA A 413 8.89 14.91 32.89
N GLY A 414 9.57 15.70 32.06
CA GLY A 414 10.73 16.50 32.43
C GLY A 414 10.61 17.92 31.90
N ALA A 415 11.62 18.73 32.12
CA ALA A 415 11.64 20.15 31.71
C ALA A 415 11.62 20.33 30.18
N ASN A 416 12.02 19.31 29.45
CA ASN A 416 12.07 19.28 27.98
C ASN A 416 11.89 17.83 27.48
N ARG A 417 11.85 17.64 26.15
CA ARG A 417 11.66 16.32 25.52
C ARG A 417 12.75 15.29 25.90
N TYR A 418 13.96 15.73 26.16
CA TYR A 418 15.09 14.86 26.54
C TYR A 418 14.90 14.36 27.98
N ALA A 419 14.55 15.25 28.88
CA ALA A 419 14.22 14.92 30.27
C ALA A 419 12.95 14.06 30.36
N THR A 420 11.94 14.30 29.51
CA THR A 420 10.73 13.45 29.41
C THR A 420 11.08 12.04 28.97
N ALA A 421 11.91 11.88 27.92
CA ALA A 421 12.37 10.57 27.46
C ALA A 421 13.18 9.84 28.54
N ALA A 422 14.06 10.55 29.27
CA ALA A 422 14.79 10.00 30.40
C ALA A 422 13.87 9.56 31.54
N ALA A 423 12.82 10.33 31.85
CA ALA A 423 11.82 9.97 32.89
C ALA A 423 11.01 8.72 32.51
N VAL A 424 10.59 8.60 31.25
CA VAL A 424 9.92 7.40 30.74
C VAL A 424 10.85 6.18 30.79
N SER A 425 12.10 6.35 30.40
CA SER A 425 13.12 5.30 30.49
C SER A 425 13.36 4.85 31.92
N ALA A 426 13.53 5.78 32.85
CA ALA A 426 13.78 5.48 34.26
C ALA A 426 12.60 4.77 34.96
N ASP A 427 11.36 5.08 34.56
CA ASP A 427 10.13 4.40 35.05
C ASP A 427 10.02 2.95 34.54
N THR A 428 10.59 2.66 33.37
CA THR A 428 10.30 1.41 32.66
C THR A 428 11.50 0.45 32.61
N PHE A 429 12.71 0.95 32.36
CA PHE A 429 13.86 0.11 32.03
C PHE A 429 14.89 0.06 33.17
N ALA A 430 15.33 -1.16 33.51
CA ALA A 430 16.37 -1.40 34.48
C ALA A 430 17.78 -1.10 33.90
N PRO A 431 18.78 -0.82 34.76
CA PRO A 431 20.16 -0.75 34.33
C PRO A 431 20.71 -2.06 33.75
N ASN A 432 21.81 -1.95 33.00
CA ASN A 432 22.56 -3.06 32.39
C ASN A 432 21.79 -3.84 31.32
N GLY A 433 20.85 -3.19 30.63
CA GLY A 433 20.23 -3.75 29.44
C GLY A 433 21.21 -3.97 28.29
N ALA A 434 20.89 -4.87 27.37
CA ALA A 434 21.80 -5.22 26.26
C ALA A 434 22.04 -4.04 25.30
N VAL A 435 21.03 -3.18 25.13
CA VAL A 435 21.07 -2.07 24.15
C VAL A 435 20.24 -0.87 24.65
N ALA A 436 20.63 0.33 24.22
CA ALA A 436 19.79 1.53 24.24
C ALA A 436 19.76 2.14 22.83
N TYR A 437 18.59 2.61 22.39
CA TYR A 437 18.44 3.33 21.13
C TYR A 437 18.49 4.83 21.39
N VAL A 438 19.13 5.56 20.48
CA VAL A 438 19.24 7.02 20.55
C VAL A 438 18.85 7.61 19.20
N ALA A 439 17.90 8.54 19.21
CA ALA A 439 17.42 9.24 18.02
C ALA A 439 17.43 10.75 18.22
N THR A 440 17.35 11.52 17.13
CA THR A 440 17.21 12.97 17.26
C THR A 440 15.86 13.35 17.88
N GLY A 441 15.87 14.29 18.83
CA GLY A 441 14.66 14.90 19.36
C GLY A 441 14.08 16.03 18.47
N ALA A 442 14.77 16.38 17.38
CA ALA A 442 14.36 17.47 16.49
C ALA A 442 13.34 17.03 15.44
N ASN A 443 13.33 15.74 15.05
CA ASN A 443 12.44 15.19 14.03
C ASN A 443 11.98 13.78 14.44
N PHE A 444 10.91 13.25 13.81
CA PHE A 444 10.23 12.03 14.25
C PHE A 444 10.55 10.74 13.48
N PRO A 445 10.88 10.74 12.17
CA PRO A 445 10.79 9.53 11.35
C PRO A 445 11.70 8.39 11.81
N ASP A 446 12.95 8.73 12.12
CA ASP A 446 13.95 7.73 12.47
C ASP A 446 13.64 7.08 13.84
N ALA A 447 13.23 7.91 14.82
CA ALA A 447 12.78 7.41 16.12
C ALA A 447 11.54 6.52 16.00
N LEU A 448 10.59 6.91 15.14
CA LEU A 448 9.34 6.19 14.93
C LEU A 448 9.58 4.79 14.36
N ALA A 449 10.44 4.66 13.34
CA ALA A 449 10.87 3.39 12.79
C ALA A 449 11.65 2.53 13.82
N GLY A 450 12.29 3.18 14.79
CA GLY A 450 13.03 2.52 15.87
C GLY A 450 12.17 1.92 16.98
N VAL A 451 10.92 2.37 17.17
CA VAL A 451 10.04 1.89 18.26
C VAL A 451 9.86 0.36 18.25
N PRO A 452 9.55 -0.28 17.10
CA PRO A 452 9.45 -1.74 17.06
C PRO A 452 10.74 -2.47 17.43
N ALA A 453 11.89 -1.97 16.93
CA ALA A 453 13.19 -2.57 17.23
C ALA A 453 13.56 -2.43 18.72
N ALA A 454 13.25 -1.28 19.31
CA ALA A 454 13.45 -1.06 20.73
C ALA A 454 12.51 -1.94 21.59
N GLY A 455 11.23 -2.05 21.21
CA GLY A 455 10.26 -2.93 21.85
C GLY A 455 10.68 -4.40 21.80
N LEU A 456 11.11 -4.89 20.62
CA LEU A 456 11.62 -6.25 20.46
C LEU A 456 12.85 -6.52 21.34
N ALA A 457 13.70 -5.52 21.53
CA ALA A 457 14.94 -5.64 22.33
C ALA A 457 14.72 -5.40 23.83
N GLY A 458 13.50 -5.07 24.29
CA GLY A 458 13.26 -4.64 25.68
C GLY A 458 14.09 -3.42 26.06
N ALA A 459 14.20 -2.43 25.19
CA ALA A 459 15.18 -1.35 25.29
C ALA A 459 14.52 0.04 25.20
N PRO A 460 15.10 1.06 25.88
CA PRO A 460 14.62 2.43 25.77
C PRO A 460 14.98 3.08 24.43
N ILE A 461 14.16 4.05 24.02
CA ILE A 461 14.55 5.07 23.05
C ILE A 461 14.78 6.38 23.80
N LEU A 462 16.00 6.89 23.77
CA LEU A 462 16.39 8.19 24.30
C LEU A 462 16.54 9.20 23.16
N LEU A 463 16.30 10.46 23.47
CA LEU A 463 16.41 11.52 22.49
C LEU A 463 17.72 12.31 22.68
N THR A 464 18.33 12.74 21.58
CA THR A 464 19.52 13.61 21.59
C THR A 464 19.31 14.85 20.73
N ALA A 465 20.08 15.90 20.96
CA ALA A 465 20.18 16.99 20.01
C ALA A 465 21.06 16.59 18.82
N PRO A 466 20.92 17.22 17.65
CA PRO A 466 21.73 16.88 16.47
C PRO A 466 23.24 16.96 16.71
N ASP A 467 23.72 17.95 17.47
CA ASP A 467 25.13 18.27 17.64
C ASP A 467 25.63 18.16 19.10
N GLY A 468 24.81 17.59 20.00
CA GLY A 468 25.19 17.44 21.41
C GLY A 468 24.34 16.44 22.15
N ILE A 469 24.92 15.84 23.21
CA ILE A 469 24.22 14.93 24.12
C ILE A 469 23.64 15.79 25.25
N PRO A 470 22.30 15.96 25.38
CA PRO A 470 21.70 16.70 26.48
C PRO A 470 22.04 16.07 27.84
N GLY A 471 22.15 16.89 28.90
CA GLY A 471 22.53 16.41 30.22
C GLY A 471 21.59 15.34 30.78
N ASP A 472 20.28 15.47 30.54
CA ASP A 472 19.27 14.48 30.95
C ASP A 472 19.49 13.13 30.25
N THR A 473 19.82 13.15 28.95
CA THR A 473 20.15 11.95 28.17
C THR A 473 21.45 11.31 28.66
N ALA A 474 22.47 12.11 28.91
CA ALA A 474 23.75 11.65 29.44
C ALA A 474 23.60 11.00 30.83
N ALA A 475 22.83 11.62 31.73
CA ALA A 475 22.54 11.09 33.06
C ALA A 475 21.77 9.74 32.97
N GLU A 476 20.78 9.64 32.10
CA GLU A 476 20.00 8.41 31.93
C GLU A 476 20.83 7.29 31.28
N LEU A 477 21.67 7.58 30.28
CA LEU A 477 22.63 6.61 29.72
C LEU A 477 23.64 6.12 30.77
N SER A 478 24.10 7.03 31.65
CA SER A 478 24.98 6.66 32.77
C SER A 478 24.29 5.76 33.79
N ARG A 479 22.98 5.95 34.04
CA ARG A 479 22.18 5.07 34.90
C ARG A 479 21.94 3.71 34.22
N LEU A 480 21.58 3.71 32.93
CA LEU A 480 21.24 2.50 32.14
C LEU A 480 22.45 1.60 31.92
N ARG A 481 23.64 2.16 31.68
CA ARG A 481 24.85 1.40 31.35
C ARG A 481 24.59 0.31 30.31
N PRO A 482 24.06 0.67 29.13
CA PRO A 482 23.69 -0.32 28.11
C PRO A 482 24.92 -1.07 27.60
N GLY A 483 24.76 -2.34 27.24
CA GLY A 483 25.84 -3.12 26.63
C GLY A 483 26.37 -2.46 25.35
N ARG A 484 25.47 -1.96 24.49
CA ARG A 484 25.78 -1.18 23.27
C ARG A 484 24.72 -0.09 23.04
N ILE A 485 25.05 0.87 22.18
CA ILE A 485 24.10 1.92 21.76
C ILE A 485 23.83 1.82 20.25
N VAL A 486 22.57 2.00 19.86
CA VAL A 486 22.15 2.08 18.46
C VAL A 486 21.67 3.50 18.18
N VAL A 487 22.32 4.19 17.26
CA VAL A 487 21.94 5.53 16.79
C VAL A 487 21.02 5.36 15.56
N LEU A 488 19.83 5.96 15.63
CA LEU A 488 18.85 5.97 14.56
C LEU A 488 18.97 7.27 13.76
N GLY A 489 19.23 7.13 12.47
CA GLY A 489 19.38 8.25 11.54
C GLY A 489 20.82 8.61 11.18
N GLY A 490 20.97 9.28 10.04
CA GLY A 490 22.25 9.64 9.46
C GLY A 490 22.97 10.79 10.17
N PRO A 491 24.24 11.12 9.74
CA PRO A 491 25.03 12.20 10.33
C PRO A 491 24.37 13.59 10.27
N GLY A 492 23.45 13.80 9.30
CA GLY A 492 22.70 15.05 9.18
C GLY A 492 21.63 15.26 10.26
N VAL A 493 21.25 14.22 11.02
CA VAL A 493 20.25 14.30 12.11
C VAL A 493 20.82 13.98 13.48
N VAL A 494 21.86 13.14 13.57
CA VAL A 494 22.69 12.89 14.75
C VAL A 494 24.14 12.89 14.29
N SER A 495 24.89 13.94 14.61
CA SER A 495 26.25 14.11 14.10
C SER A 495 27.21 12.97 14.52
N ASP A 496 28.28 12.79 13.77
CA ASP A 496 29.31 11.78 14.09
C ASP A 496 30.00 12.09 15.41
N GLY A 497 30.12 13.37 15.78
CA GLY A 497 30.61 13.80 17.09
C GLY A 497 29.71 13.31 18.22
N VAL A 498 28.40 13.40 18.07
CA VAL A 498 27.44 12.85 19.05
C VAL A 498 27.56 11.32 19.12
N ALA A 499 27.57 10.64 17.95
CA ALA A 499 27.72 9.19 17.92
C ALA A 499 29.02 8.72 18.60
N ALA A 500 30.14 9.39 18.35
CA ALA A 500 31.41 9.10 19.02
C ALA A 500 31.32 9.36 20.53
N GLY A 501 30.69 10.47 20.97
CA GLY A 501 30.50 10.77 22.40
C GLY A 501 29.62 9.73 23.13
N LEU A 502 28.66 9.12 22.43
CA LEU A 502 27.80 8.06 22.98
C LEU A 502 28.59 6.79 23.35
N ALA A 503 29.73 6.52 22.72
CA ALA A 503 30.55 5.35 23.01
C ALA A 503 30.99 5.29 24.50
N GLY A 504 31.18 6.43 25.14
CA GLY A 504 31.54 6.52 26.57
C GLY A 504 30.45 6.03 27.54
N TYR A 505 29.22 5.87 27.08
CA TYR A 505 28.07 5.38 27.86
C TYR A 505 27.78 3.90 27.63
N ALA A 506 28.29 3.29 26.55
CA ALA A 506 28.14 1.87 26.28
C ALA A 506 29.21 1.06 26.99
N VAL A 507 28.83 0.00 27.71
CA VAL A 507 29.78 -0.87 28.44
C VAL A 507 30.80 -1.49 27.48
N SER A 508 30.41 -1.86 26.27
CA SER A 508 31.31 -2.39 25.24
C SER A 508 32.06 -1.30 24.45
N GLY A 509 31.73 -0.02 24.63
CA GLY A 509 32.15 1.07 23.75
C GLY A 509 31.54 1.02 22.34
N ASN A 510 30.66 0.07 22.06
CA ASN A 510 30.09 -0.13 20.73
C ASN A 510 28.89 0.79 20.48
N VAL A 511 29.00 1.61 19.43
CA VAL A 511 27.90 2.44 18.89
C VAL A 511 27.67 2.05 17.43
N GLN A 512 26.50 1.49 17.16
CA GLN A 512 26.06 1.15 15.82
C GLN A 512 25.14 2.24 15.28
N ARG A 513 25.31 2.66 14.03
CA ARG A 513 24.39 3.56 13.36
C ARG A 513 23.50 2.79 12.39
N LEU A 514 22.19 3.01 12.46
CA LEU A 514 21.19 2.51 11.49
C LEU A 514 20.61 3.73 10.76
N ALA A 515 20.94 3.86 9.48
CA ALA A 515 20.59 5.02 8.68
C ALA A 515 20.52 4.68 7.19
N GLY A 516 19.68 5.40 6.45
CA GLY A 516 19.63 5.44 4.99
C GLY A 516 19.76 6.88 4.47
N ALA A 517 19.65 7.04 3.16
CA ALA A 517 19.72 8.35 2.51
C ALA A 517 18.51 9.25 2.85
N ASP A 518 17.39 8.64 3.19
CA ASP A 518 16.15 9.29 3.61
C ASP A 518 15.45 8.49 4.72
N ARG A 519 14.30 8.99 5.20
CA ARG A 519 13.51 8.35 6.26
C ARG A 519 12.98 6.96 5.86
N TYR A 520 12.71 6.73 4.59
CA TYR A 520 12.21 5.46 4.06
C TYR A 520 13.30 4.41 4.08
N SER A 521 14.46 4.73 3.53
CA SER A 521 15.63 3.87 3.59
C SER A 521 16.22 3.74 5.00
N THR A 522 16.04 4.72 5.89
CA THR A 522 16.35 4.57 7.33
C THR A 522 15.43 3.54 7.98
N SER A 523 14.13 3.56 7.70
CA SER A 523 13.21 2.53 8.23
C SER A 523 13.58 1.11 7.76
N VAL A 524 14.04 0.98 6.52
CA VAL A 524 14.60 -0.27 5.99
C VAL A 524 15.89 -0.68 6.71
N ALA A 525 16.81 0.25 6.94
CA ALA A 525 18.05 -0.03 7.67
C ALA A 525 17.79 -0.50 9.12
N VAL A 526 16.79 0.09 9.78
CA VAL A 526 16.33 -0.34 11.11
C VAL A 526 15.72 -1.74 11.05
N SER A 527 14.87 -2.01 10.05
CA SER A 527 14.28 -3.33 9.82
C SER A 527 15.36 -4.39 9.59
N THR A 528 16.24 -4.18 8.62
CA THR A 528 17.32 -5.12 8.27
C THR A 528 18.27 -5.36 9.45
N GLY A 529 18.57 -4.32 10.24
CA GLY A 529 19.45 -4.40 11.41
C GLY A 529 18.83 -5.05 12.64
N SER A 530 17.51 -5.22 12.68
CA SER A 530 16.77 -5.68 13.87
C SER A 530 15.89 -6.91 13.64
N PHE A 531 15.45 -7.18 12.41
CA PHE A 531 14.54 -8.26 12.06
C PHE A 531 15.14 -9.13 10.96
N ALA A 532 15.62 -10.32 11.32
CA ALA A 532 16.11 -11.30 10.33
C ALA A 532 14.95 -11.81 9.45
N THR A 533 13.81 -12.09 10.07
CA THR A 533 12.53 -12.46 9.46
C THR A 533 11.40 -11.77 10.21
N SER A 534 10.25 -11.61 9.60
CA SER A 534 9.03 -11.16 10.30
C SER A 534 7.79 -11.59 9.51
N ASP A 535 6.85 -12.26 10.18
CA ASP A 535 5.57 -12.65 9.58
C ASP A 535 4.60 -11.45 9.48
N THR A 536 4.82 -10.40 10.24
CA THR A 536 3.99 -9.18 10.21
C THR A 536 4.85 -7.95 9.95
N VAL A 537 4.44 -7.12 8.98
CA VAL A 537 5.07 -5.83 8.70
C VAL A 537 4.04 -4.72 8.88
N PHE A 538 4.45 -3.62 9.50
CA PHE A 538 3.62 -2.42 9.65
C PHE A 538 4.07 -1.37 8.64
N ILE A 539 3.09 -0.75 7.98
CA ILE A 539 3.31 0.34 7.00
C ILE A 539 2.66 1.61 7.52
N ALA A 540 3.41 2.69 7.52
CA ALA A 540 2.89 4.02 7.87
C ALA A 540 3.46 5.10 6.96
N THR A 541 2.81 6.26 6.92
CA THR A 541 3.39 7.40 6.20
C THR A 541 4.60 7.96 6.95
N GLY A 542 5.67 8.24 6.19
CA GLY A 542 6.84 8.98 6.71
C GLY A 542 6.70 10.50 6.63
N THR A 543 5.59 11.02 6.07
CA THR A 543 5.36 12.47 5.93
C THR A 543 4.73 13.10 7.17
N ASN A 544 4.04 12.29 7.99
CA ASN A 544 3.41 12.71 9.24
C ASN A 544 3.55 11.58 10.30
N PHE A 545 3.41 11.91 11.60
CA PHE A 545 3.70 11.00 12.70
C PHE A 545 2.48 10.34 13.37
N PRO A 546 1.27 10.91 13.36
CA PRO A 546 0.26 10.56 14.37
C PRO A 546 -0.24 9.12 14.29
N ASP A 547 -0.48 8.61 13.07
CA ASP A 547 -1.05 7.28 12.89
C ASP A 547 -0.04 6.17 13.29
N ALA A 548 1.23 6.42 13.08
CA ALA A 548 2.29 5.49 13.44
C ALA A 548 2.61 5.47 14.95
N LEU A 549 2.28 6.53 15.71
CA LEU A 549 2.53 6.57 17.16
C LEU A 549 1.78 5.48 17.93
N GLY A 550 0.54 5.20 17.56
CA GLY A 550 -0.24 4.09 18.14
C GLY A 550 0.24 2.72 17.69
N GLY A 551 0.74 2.62 16.45
CA GLY A 551 1.17 1.35 15.83
C GLY A 551 2.56 0.87 16.24
N GLY A 552 3.48 1.79 16.55
CA GLY A 552 4.86 1.44 16.93
C GLY A 552 4.95 0.47 18.12
N PRO A 553 4.25 0.71 19.24
CA PRO A 553 4.22 -0.23 20.35
C PRO A 553 3.70 -1.61 19.96
N VAL A 554 2.63 -1.67 19.19
CA VAL A 554 2.05 -2.93 18.70
C VAL A 554 3.06 -3.69 17.86
N ALA A 555 3.77 -3.00 16.96
CA ALA A 555 4.82 -3.58 16.13
C ALA A 555 6.02 -4.10 16.96
N GLY A 556 6.27 -3.54 18.14
CA GLY A 556 7.27 -4.06 19.09
C GLY A 556 6.80 -5.28 19.86
N ILE A 557 5.48 -5.39 20.14
CA ILE A 557 4.88 -6.54 20.84
C ILE A 557 4.64 -7.71 19.88
N VAL A 558 4.07 -7.41 18.70
CA VAL A 558 3.99 -8.36 17.58
C VAL A 558 5.27 -8.15 16.78
N PRO A 559 6.28 -9.05 16.87
CA PRO A 559 7.62 -8.75 16.37
C PRO A 559 7.62 -8.44 14.88
N GLY A 560 7.46 -7.17 14.53
CA GLY A 560 7.37 -6.72 13.14
C GLY A 560 7.94 -5.32 12.94
N PRO A 561 8.70 -5.06 11.86
CA PRO A 561 9.22 -3.73 11.56
C PRO A 561 8.10 -2.76 11.18
N LEU A 562 8.36 -1.48 11.41
CA LEU A 562 7.57 -0.37 10.90
C LEU A 562 8.31 0.27 9.71
N LEU A 563 7.83 0.03 8.52
CA LEU A 563 8.37 0.60 7.29
C LEU A 563 7.59 1.86 6.92
N LEU A 564 8.32 2.89 6.51
CA LEU A 564 7.74 4.19 6.16
C LEU A 564 7.60 4.33 4.64
N VAL A 565 6.49 4.96 4.21
CA VAL A 565 6.21 5.26 2.80
C VAL A 565 5.78 6.73 2.63
N PRO A 566 5.94 7.35 1.44
CA PRO A 566 5.46 8.72 1.17
C PRO A 566 3.96 8.78 0.84
N GLY A 567 3.15 7.92 1.38
CA GLY A 567 1.69 7.93 1.24
C GLY A 567 1.15 7.53 -0.15
N GLY A 568 1.70 8.04 -1.24
CA GLY A 568 1.20 7.82 -2.61
C GLY A 568 2.01 6.83 -3.46
N THR A 569 3.20 6.44 -3.02
CA THR A 569 4.12 5.56 -3.77
C THR A 569 4.82 4.60 -2.84
N LEU A 570 5.23 3.43 -3.34
CA LEU A 570 6.06 2.46 -2.64
C LEU A 570 7.53 2.68 -3.04
N PRO A 571 8.42 3.14 -2.13
CA PRO A 571 9.84 3.28 -2.46
C PRO A 571 10.49 1.93 -2.77
N ALA A 572 11.39 1.89 -3.75
CA ALA A 572 12.09 0.65 -4.15
C ALA A 572 12.85 -0.02 -2.98
N SER A 573 13.40 0.77 -2.06
CA SER A 573 14.05 0.24 -0.86
C SER A 573 13.06 -0.49 0.06
N VAL A 574 11.85 0.05 0.23
CA VAL A 574 10.79 -0.57 1.03
C VAL A 574 10.25 -1.82 0.35
N ALA A 575 10.06 -1.77 -0.99
CA ALA A 575 9.67 -2.92 -1.78
C ALA A 575 10.69 -4.08 -1.65
N GLY A 576 11.98 -3.78 -1.75
CA GLY A 576 13.05 -4.77 -1.54
C GLY A 576 13.04 -5.39 -0.14
N GLU A 577 12.74 -4.60 0.90
CA GLU A 577 12.66 -5.09 2.27
C GLU A 577 11.41 -5.95 2.51
N LEU A 578 10.29 -5.59 1.90
CA LEU A 578 9.07 -6.42 1.91
C LEU A 578 9.31 -7.79 1.27
N LEU A 579 9.99 -7.83 0.11
CA LEU A 579 10.40 -9.08 -0.54
C LEU A 579 11.38 -9.90 0.33
N ARG A 580 12.32 -9.25 1.03
CA ARG A 580 13.26 -9.94 1.92
C ARG A 580 12.58 -10.58 3.12
N LEU A 581 11.58 -9.89 3.68
CA LEU A 581 10.86 -10.36 4.87
C LEU A 581 9.79 -11.39 4.52
N ASP A 582 9.21 -11.28 3.33
CA ASP A 582 8.11 -12.13 2.83
C ASP A 582 7.01 -12.36 3.88
N PRO A 583 6.35 -11.28 4.37
CA PRO A 583 5.46 -11.36 5.52
C PRO A 583 4.14 -12.02 5.15
N GLY A 584 3.60 -12.87 6.02
CA GLY A 584 2.24 -13.40 5.93
C GLY A 584 1.15 -12.35 6.22
N ARG A 585 1.51 -11.20 6.83
CA ARG A 585 0.58 -10.13 7.17
C ARG A 585 1.21 -8.75 7.03
N VAL A 586 0.44 -7.81 6.44
CA VAL A 586 0.82 -6.39 6.36
C VAL A 586 -0.27 -5.53 7.01
N VAL A 587 0.11 -4.75 8.02
CA VAL A 587 -0.78 -3.84 8.75
C VAL A 587 -0.50 -2.41 8.31
N VAL A 588 -1.48 -1.77 7.67
CA VAL A 588 -1.39 -0.39 7.20
C VAL A 588 -2.00 0.55 8.23
N LEU A 589 -1.20 1.47 8.75
CA LEU A 589 -1.59 2.46 9.75
C LEU A 589 -2.00 3.77 9.08
N GLY A 590 -3.25 4.16 9.28
CA GLY A 590 -3.84 5.35 8.69
C GLY A 590 -4.75 5.10 7.50
N GLY A 591 -5.61 6.07 7.22
CA GLY A 591 -6.62 6.00 6.16
C GLY A 591 -6.04 6.14 4.74
N PRO A 592 -6.86 5.96 3.68
CA PRO A 592 -6.43 6.04 2.28
C PRO A 592 -5.86 7.41 1.88
N SER A 593 -6.22 8.48 2.58
CA SER A 593 -5.63 9.82 2.38
C SER A 593 -4.19 9.95 2.92
N VAL A 594 -3.75 8.99 3.73
CA VAL A 594 -2.42 8.99 4.40
C VAL A 594 -1.51 7.94 3.75
N VAL A 595 -2.00 6.72 3.57
CA VAL A 595 -1.38 5.66 2.76
C VAL A 595 -2.41 5.20 1.74
N SER A 596 -2.21 5.55 0.48
CA SER A 596 -3.18 5.34 -0.60
C SER A 596 -3.49 3.85 -0.85
N GLU A 597 -4.65 3.56 -1.41
CA GLU A 597 -4.98 2.21 -1.86
C GLU A 597 -4.04 1.73 -2.97
N ALA A 598 -3.48 2.64 -3.76
CA ALA A 598 -2.47 2.30 -4.75
C ALA A 598 -1.23 1.66 -4.11
N VAL A 599 -0.71 2.24 -3.03
CA VAL A 599 0.43 1.66 -2.27
C VAL A 599 0.04 0.30 -1.66
N VAL A 600 -1.15 0.17 -1.08
CA VAL A 600 -1.62 -1.09 -0.50
C VAL A 600 -1.74 -2.18 -1.56
N ASN A 601 -2.28 -1.86 -2.72
CA ASN A 601 -2.41 -2.80 -3.83
C ASN A 601 -1.07 -3.16 -4.45
N GLU A 602 -0.13 -2.21 -4.55
CA GLU A 602 1.24 -2.45 -5.00
C GLU A 602 1.97 -3.41 -4.05
N ILE A 603 1.81 -3.25 -2.72
CA ILE A 603 2.37 -4.17 -1.72
C ILE A 603 1.73 -5.57 -1.85
N ARG A 604 0.40 -5.63 -1.97
CA ARG A 604 -0.32 -6.90 -2.16
C ARG A 604 0.17 -7.62 -3.41
N TRP A 605 0.33 -6.89 -4.51
CA TRP A 605 0.81 -7.42 -5.76
C TRP A 605 2.28 -7.89 -5.64
N LEU A 606 3.14 -7.08 -5.02
CA LEU A 606 4.56 -7.39 -4.82
C LEU A 606 4.79 -8.70 -4.04
N LEU A 607 3.92 -8.99 -3.08
CA LEU A 607 4.01 -10.14 -2.17
C LEU A 607 3.04 -11.29 -2.55
N SER A 608 2.37 -11.19 -3.68
CA SER A 608 1.58 -12.29 -4.23
C SER A 608 2.48 -13.18 -5.07
N ASP A 609 2.73 -14.40 -4.62
CA ASP A 609 3.41 -15.45 -5.40
C ASP A 609 2.62 -15.90 -6.63
#